data_e9e098f33b98a88158ec5c9aa74995e9
#
_entry.id   e9e098f33b98a88158ec5c9aa74995e9
#
_cell.length_a   1.000
_cell.length_b   1.000
_cell.length_c   1.000
_cell.angle_alpha   90.00
_cell.angle_beta   90.00
_cell.angle_gamma   90.00
#
_symmetry.space_group_name_H-M   'P 1'
#
loop_
_entity.id
_entity.type
_entity.pdbx_description
1 polymer ?
#
loop_
_entity_poly.entity_id
_entity_poly.type
_entity_poly.pdbx_seq_one_letter_code
_entity_poly.pdbx_strand_id
1 'polypeptide(L)'
;MSPYAVLVAVLLAFCYAVWKARGSSNSSKLPPSPPSRPLLGHLHLLGRLPHRSLRELHARYGTDGGLLLLQLGRRRTLVVSTAAAAADLYKNHDLAFASRVPSAPVDKLTYGSINVSFSPYGDAWRRSKKMAVVHLLSPRRVDSFAPVRAVEVAALVAGARRAAEAGEVVELRELLCAYSNAVVTRATTGAAGATAEKLKQLLGNSAAFMSGLQAEDVLPGAAAKVVRWATGLEKRLDAELELWDKFLSEVIAEHLEKKKCDGSAGEEDFLDVLLRLREEGTAGLELTDDRIKSIIKVIVNRSHNFFGFNFSAKCLFFFLWYSALCSGQFLRACRT
;
A
#
# COMPACT_ATOMS: atom_id res chain seq x y z
N MET A 1 25.77 4.11 47.15
CA MET A 1 24.94 3.93 45.93
C MET A 1 25.77 4.35 44.74
N SER A 2 25.84 3.55 43.73
CA SER A 2 26.61 3.90 42.52
C SER A 2 25.98 5.12 41.82
N PRO A 3 26.77 6.08 41.33
CA PRO A 3 26.23 7.27 40.65
C PRO A 3 25.33 6.90 39.46
N TYR A 4 25.53 5.74 38.86
CA TYR A 4 24.67 5.20 37.78
C TYR A 4 23.28 4.80 38.28
N ALA A 5 23.15 4.29 39.52
CA ALA A 5 21.85 3.92 40.09
C ALA A 5 20.99 5.18 40.34
N VAL A 6 21.61 6.27 40.78
CA VAL A 6 20.93 7.56 40.98
C VAL A 6 20.50 8.15 39.63
N LEU A 7 21.36 8.10 38.61
CA LEU A 7 21.03 8.58 37.27
C LEU A 7 19.86 7.81 36.66
N VAL A 8 19.85 6.47 36.78
CA VAL A 8 18.75 5.61 36.28
C VAL A 8 17.45 5.92 37.04
N ALA A 9 17.50 6.10 38.37
CA ALA A 9 16.32 6.44 39.16
C ALA A 9 15.73 7.81 38.76
N VAL A 10 16.59 8.82 38.54
CA VAL A 10 16.16 10.15 38.07
C VAL A 10 15.54 10.07 36.67
N LEU A 11 16.13 9.31 35.74
CA LEU A 11 15.58 9.10 34.43
C LEU A 11 14.21 8.40 34.47
N LEU A 12 14.07 7.37 35.29
CA LEU A 12 12.79 6.66 35.47
C LEU A 12 11.73 7.56 36.11
N ALA A 13 12.10 8.37 37.12
CA ALA A 13 11.20 9.33 37.75
C ALA A 13 10.77 10.43 36.76
N PHE A 14 11.69 10.93 35.94
CA PHE A 14 11.40 11.89 34.90
C PHE A 14 10.46 11.30 33.83
N CYS A 15 10.73 10.09 33.34
CA CYS A 15 9.86 9.38 32.43
C CYS A 15 8.47 9.14 33.02
N TYR A 16 8.39 8.79 34.31
CA TYR A 16 7.12 8.61 35.01
C TYR A 16 6.36 9.94 35.17
N ALA A 17 7.05 11.02 35.52
CA ALA A 17 6.44 12.36 35.63
C ALA A 17 5.91 12.86 34.30
N VAL A 18 6.67 12.71 33.24
CA VAL A 18 6.24 13.06 31.85
C VAL A 18 5.05 12.19 31.41
N TRP A 19 5.04 10.92 31.78
CA TRP A 19 3.93 10.02 31.51
C TRP A 19 2.66 10.44 32.26
N LYS A 20 2.77 10.73 33.54
CA LYS A 20 1.65 11.19 34.39
C LYS A 20 1.09 12.52 33.92
N ALA A 21 1.95 13.46 33.54
CA ALA A 21 1.51 14.76 32.98
C ALA A 21 0.75 14.61 31.63
N ARG A 22 1.10 13.62 30.82
CA ARG A 22 0.38 13.32 29.56
C ARG A 22 -0.94 12.57 29.75
N GLY A 23 -1.10 11.82 30.83
CA GLY A 23 -2.34 11.09 31.16
C GLY A 23 -3.50 11.94 31.64
N SER A 24 -3.26 13.20 31.97
CA SER A 24 -4.26 14.09 32.58
C SER A 24 -4.97 15.03 31.59
N SER A 25 -4.81 14.89 30.29
CA SER A 25 -5.61 15.68 29.35
C SER A 25 -7.02 15.09 29.22
N ASN A 26 -7.89 15.48 30.11
CA ASN A 26 -9.32 15.22 30.09
C ASN A 26 -9.96 16.02 28.97
N SER A 27 -9.79 15.56 27.73
CA SER A 27 -10.40 16.16 26.54
C SER A 27 -11.75 15.47 26.33
N SER A 28 -12.81 16.06 26.87
CA SER A 28 -14.21 15.62 26.69
C SER A 28 -14.69 15.54 25.22
N LYS A 29 -13.83 15.89 24.29
CA LYS A 29 -14.10 15.91 22.83
C LYS A 29 -13.43 14.77 22.06
N LEU A 30 -12.61 13.92 22.68
CA LEU A 30 -11.96 12.81 22.00
C LEU A 30 -12.76 11.51 22.16
N PRO A 31 -12.77 10.62 21.15
CA PRO A 31 -13.33 9.28 21.30
C PRO A 31 -12.71 8.51 22.47
N PRO A 32 -13.46 7.57 23.07
CA PRO A 32 -12.95 6.78 24.17
C PRO A 32 -11.71 6.00 23.79
N SER A 33 -10.88 5.73 24.79
CA SER A 33 -9.58 5.07 24.63
C SER A 33 -9.36 4.08 25.77
N PRO A 34 -8.82 2.88 25.53
CA PRO A 34 -8.42 1.96 26.59
C PRO A 34 -7.30 2.56 27.46
N PRO A 35 -7.02 1.98 28.64
CA PRO A 35 -5.84 2.34 29.41
C PRO A 35 -4.54 2.09 28.63
N SER A 36 -3.69 3.09 28.48
CA SER A 36 -2.45 3.02 27.70
C SER A 36 -1.25 2.73 28.58
N ARG A 37 -0.22 2.05 28.01
CA ARG A 37 1.09 1.87 28.66
C ARG A 37 2.09 2.94 28.19
N PRO A 38 3.05 3.32 29.04
CA PRO A 38 4.12 4.23 28.64
C PRO A 38 4.85 3.71 27.39
N LEU A 39 5.26 4.59 26.50
CA LEU A 39 5.97 4.33 25.24
C LEU A 39 5.19 3.49 24.22
N LEU A 40 4.66 2.34 24.63
CA LEU A 40 3.96 1.39 23.74
C LEU A 40 2.50 1.79 23.45
N GLY A 41 1.91 2.62 24.34
CA GLY A 41 0.47 2.93 24.21
C GLY A 41 -0.38 1.66 24.30
N HIS A 42 -1.16 1.38 23.27
CA HIS A 42 -2.06 0.22 23.17
C HIS A 42 -1.52 -0.91 22.28
N LEU A 43 -0.25 -0.86 21.85
CA LEU A 43 0.35 -1.91 21.01
C LEU A 43 0.27 -3.30 21.65
N HIS A 44 0.40 -3.37 22.97
CA HIS A 44 0.30 -4.62 23.72
C HIS A 44 -1.10 -5.28 23.69
N LEU A 45 -2.13 -4.54 23.26
CA LEU A 45 -3.50 -5.03 23.11
C LEU A 45 -3.75 -5.62 21.71
N LEU A 46 -2.83 -5.41 20.75
CA LEU A 46 -2.94 -5.95 19.42
C LEU A 46 -2.28 -7.33 19.35
N GLY A 47 -3.07 -8.36 19.10
CA GLY A 47 -2.59 -9.72 18.92
C GLY A 47 -2.15 -10.02 17.49
N ARG A 48 -1.90 -11.31 17.20
CA ARG A 48 -1.48 -11.80 15.87
C ARG A 48 -2.48 -11.48 14.74
N LEU A 49 -3.76 -11.32 15.07
CA LEU A 49 -4.83 -10.95 14.15
C LEU A 49 -5.38 -9.56 14.52
N PRO A 50 -4.75 -8.47 14.08
CA PRO A 50 -5.10 -7.11 14.50
C PRO A 50 -6.58 -6.75 14.32
N HIS A 51 -7.21 -7.22 13.24
CA HIS A 51 -8.62 -6.97 12.99
C HIS A 51 -9.56 -7.57 14.05
N ARG A 52 -9.20 -8.73 14.62
CA ARG A 52 -9.96 -9.35 15.72
C ARG A 52 -9.75 -8.59 17.03
N SER A 53 -8.49 -8.26 17.34
CA SER A 53 -8.17 -7.44 18.51
C SER A 53 -8.86 -6.07 18.46
N LEU A 54 -8.88 -5.40 17.32
CA LEU A 54 -9.58 -4.13 17.12
C LEU A 54 -11.10 -4.27 17.32
N ARG A 55 -11.70 -5.35 16.84
CA ARG A 55 -13.14 -5.63 17.07
C ARG A 55 -13.43 -5.82 18.57
N GLU A 56 -12.61 -6.59 19.27
CA GLU A 56 -12.76 -6.85 20.71
C GLU A 56 -12.55 -5.56 21.53
N LEU A 57 -11.54 -4.77 21.18
CA LEU A 57 -11.28 -3.47 21.80
C LEU A 57 -12.45 -2.51 21.57
N HIS A 58 -13.01 -2.48 20.36
CA HIS A 58 -14.18 -1.66 20.10
C HIS A 58 -15.40 -2.11 20.89
N ALA A 59 -15.68 -3.41 20.97
CA ALA A 59 -16.79 -3.96 21.75
C ALA A 59 -16.68 -3.62 23.25
N ARG A 60 -15.45 -3.49 23.77
CA ARG A 60 -15.19 -3.24 25.19
C ARG A 60 -15.09 -1.73 25.54
N TYR A 61 -14.55 -0.91 24.65
CA TYR A 61 -14.20 0.49 24.92
C TYR A 61 -14.75 1.48 23.88
N GLY A 62 -15.31 1.02 22.77
CA GLY A 62 -15.80 1.88 21.70
C GLY A 62 -17.10 2.60 22.05
N THR A 63 -17.47 3.58 21.22
CA THR A 63 -18.78 4.24 21.28
C THR A 63 -19.81 3.51 20.43
N ASP A 64 -21.10 3.72 20.72
CA ASP A 64 -22.21 3.27 19.85
C ASP A 64 -22.09 3.89 18.44
N GLY A 65 -21.48 5.08 18.33
CA GLY A 65 -21.15 5.73 17.05
C GLY A 65 -20.01 5.06 16.26
N GLY A 66 -19.40 3.98 16.75
CA GLY A 66 -18.39 3.21 16.01
C GLY A 66 -16.98 3.80 16.03
N LEU A 67 -16.64 4.63 17.01
CA LEU A 67 -15.32 5.26 17.12
C LEU A 67 -14.56 4.76 18.36
N LEU A 68 -13.26 4.53 18.19
CA LEU A 68 -12.32 4.18 19.27
C LEU A 68 -10.98 4.84 18.97
N LEU A 69 -10.39 5.51 19.96
CA LEU A 69 -9.08 6.14 19.82
C LEU A 69 -8.00 5.25 20.44
N LEU A 70 -7.00 4.89 19.66
CA LEU A 70 -5.84 4.15 20.13
C LEU A 70 -4.58 5.01 20.03
N GLN A 71 -3.65 4.77 20.96
CA GLN A 71 -2.28 5.25 20.91
C GLN A 71 -1.41 4.06 20.52
N LEU A 72 -0.96 3.97 19.27
CA LEU A 72 -0.06 2.90 18.82
C LEU A 72 1.38 3.42 18.81
N GLY A 73 2.10 3.17 19.90
CA GLY A 73 3.38 3.82 20.15
C GLY A 73 3.22 5.35 20.21
N ARG A 74 3.84 6.07 19.29
CA ARG A 74 3.74 7.54 19.20
C ARG A 74 2.54 8.05 18.38
N ARG A 75 1.87 7.16 17.65
CA ARG A 75 0.81 7.55 16.72
C ARG A 75 -0.57 7.42 17.34
N ARG A 76 -1.35 8.50 17.30
CA ARG A 76 -2.78 8.45 17.58
C ARG A 76 -3.50 7.86 16.38
N THR A 77 -4.28 6.82 16.63
CA THR A 77 -4.97 6.04 15.58
C THR A 77 -6.45 5.99 15.89
N LEU A 78 -7.26 6.59 15.04
CA LEU A 78 -8.71 6.49 15.11
C LEU A 78 -9.16 5.18 14.45
N VAL A 79 -9.84 4.34 15.19
CA VAL A 79 -10.47 3.12 14.70
C VAL A 79 -11.94 3.42 14.42
N VAL A 80 -12.34 3.20 13.17
CA VAL A 80 -13.72 3.37 12.71
C VAL A 80 -14.30 1.98 12.45
N SER A 81 -15.33 1.59 13.20
CA SER A 81 -15.83 0.22 13.25
C SER A 81 -17.22 0.02 12.67
N THR A 82 -17.94 1.11 12.36
CA THR A 82 -19.28 1.03 11.77
C THR A 82 -19.34 1.63 10.37
N ALA A 83 -20.25 1.12 9.55
CA ALA A 83 -20.46 1.64 8.19
C ALA A 83 -20.94 3.11 8.22
N ALA A 84 -21.78 3.48 9.19
CA ALA A 84 -22.27 4.84 9.35
C ALA A 84 -21.14 5.84 9.63
N ALA A 85 -20.25 5.52 10.59
CA ALA A 85 -19.10 6.37 10.91
C ALA A 85 -18.10 6.44 9.74
N ALA A 86 -17.89 5.34 9.03
CA ALA A 86 -17.06 5.34 7.83
C ALA A 86 -17.67 6.22 6.72
N ALA A 87 -18.98 6.14 6.51
CA ALA A 87 -19.67 6.97 5.53
C ALA A 87 -19.57 8.46 5.89
N ASP A 88 -19.74 8.81 7.15
CA ASP A 88 -19.58 10.20 7.64
C ASP A 88 -18.15 10.70 7.43
N LEU A 89 -17.16 9.92 7.81
CA LEU A 89 -15.75 10.25 7.62
C LEU A 89 -15.42 10.53 6.14
N TYR A 90 -15.86 9.66 5.22
CA TYR A 90 -15.56 9.83 3.79
C TYR A 90 -16.39 10.88 3.08
N LYS A 91 -17.60 11.20 3.57
CA LYS A 91 -18.45 12.24 2.96
C LYS A 91 -18.13 13.64 3.47
N ASN A 92 -17.95 13.76 4.79
CA ASN A 92 -17.91 15.06 5.45
C ASN A 92 -16.49 15.45 5.90
N HIS A 93 -15.58 14.48 6.07
CA HIS A 93 -14.27 14.70 6.67
C HIS A 93 -13.10 14.11 5.85
N ASP A 94 -13.32 13.75 4.57
CA ASP A 94 -12.31 13.07 3.75
C ASP A 94 -11.00 13.84 3.64
N LEU A 95 -11.05 15.17 3.48
CA LEU A 95 -9.86 16.01 3.37
C LEU A 95 -8.98 15.98 4.63
N ALA A 96 -9.57 15.87 5.81
CA ALA A 96 -8.82 15.78 7.07
C ALA A 96 -8.05 14.45 7.20
N PHE A 97 -8.53 13.40 6.53
CA PHE A 97 -7.97 12.05 6.59
C PHE A 97 -7.35 11.57 5.27
N ALA A 98 -7.30 12.43 4.25
CA ALA A 98 -6.83 12.07 2.92
C ALA A 98 -5.33 11.77 2.85
N SER A 99 -4.52 12.42 3.69
CA SER A 99 -3.07 12.25 3.66
C SER A 99 -2.62 10.87 4.15
N ARG A 100 -1.55 10.37 3.55
CA ARG A 100 -0.90 9.13 3.98
C ARG A 100 0.06 9.40 5.12
N VAL A 101 0.17 8.43 6.02
CA VAL A 101 1.15 8.49 7.10
C VAL A 101 2.54 8.23 6.50
N PRO A 102 3.52 9.14 6.70
CA PRO A 102 4.88 8.92 6.24
C PRO A 102 5.49 7.65 6.85
N SER A 103 6.20 6.88 6.04
CA SER A 103 6.88 5.66 6.43
C SER A 103 8.22 5.59 5.72
N ALA A 104 9.33 5.57 6.46
CA ALA A 104 10.66 5.60 5.84
C ALA A 104 10.93 4.42 4.89
N PRO A 105 10.54 3.17 5.19
CA PRO A 105 10.65 2.09 4.21
C PRO A 105 9.81 2.32 2.95
N VAL A 106 8.59 2.81 3.09
CA VAL A 106 7.72 3.11 1.94
C VAL A 106 8.30 4.25 1.12
N ASP A 107 8.73 5.35 1.76
CA ASP A 107 9.33 6.49 1.07
C ASP A 107 10.56 6.06 0.28
N LYS A 108 11.45 5.26 0.89
CA LYS A 108 12.65 4.75 0.24
C LYS A 108 12.32 3.84 -0.96
N LEU A 109 11.46 2.84 -0.75
CA LEU A 109 11.12 1.87 -1.78
C LEU A 109 10.23 2.42 -2.89
N THR A 110 9.63 3.60 -2.72
CA THR A 110 8.76 4.23 -3.71
C THR A 110 9.29 5.58 -4.21
N TYR A 111 10.61 5.76 -4.16
CA TYR A 111 11.29 6.97 -4.67
C TYR A 111 10.75 8.26 -4.06
N GLY A 112 10.60 8.30 -2.73
CA GLY A 112 10.07 9.47 -2.02
C GLY A 112 8.55 9.58 -2.04
N SER A 113 7.83 8.47 -2.17
CA SER A 113 6.35 8.43 -2.18
C SER A 113 5.70 9.30 -3.28
N ILE A 114 6.37 9.49 -4.42
CA ILE A 114 5.91 10.32 -5.55
C ILE A 114 4.87 9.65 -6.45
N ASN A 115 4.03 8.79 -5.91
CA ASN A 115 3.00 8.02 -6.61
C ASN A 115 1.60 8.24 -6.05
N VAL A 116 0.58 7.72 -6.71
CA VAL A 116 -0.84 7.91 -6.32
C VAL A 116 -1.19 7.25 -4.98
N SER A 117 -0.51 6.16 -4.60
CA SER A 117 -0.89 5.38 -3.41
C SER A 117 -0.33 5.91 -2.10
N PHE A 118 0.87 6.50 -2.11
CA PHE A 118 1.59 6.89 -0.91
C PHE A 118 1.89 8.38 -0.81
N SER A 119 1.72 9.14 -1.89
CA SER A 119 1.90 10.60 -1.87
C SER A 119 0.92 11.26 -0.87
N PRO A 120 1.37 12.25 -0.11
CA PRO A 120 0.50 13.08 0.69
C PRO A 120 -0.56 13.77 -0.18
N TYR A 121 -1.74 14.01 0.40
CA TYR A 121 -2.79 14.75 -0.30
C TYR A 121 -2.34 16.19 -0.60
N GLY A 122 -2.48 16.60 -1.85
CA GLY A 122 -2.08 17.92 -2.33
C GLY A 122 -2.14 18.01 -3.86
N ASP A 123 -1.63 19.12 -4.43
CA ASP A 123 -1.69 19.36 -5.87
C ASP A 123 -0.91 18.33 -6.68
N ALA A 124 0.26 17.91 -6.21
CA ALA A 124 1.05 16.87 -6.85
C ALA A 124 0.29 15.53 -6.91
N TRP A 125 -0.37 15.15 -5.80
CA TRP A 125 -1.20 13.96 -5.76
C TRP A 125 -2.41 14.07 -6.70
N ARG A 126 -3.11 15.22 -6.72
CA ARG A 126 -4.26 15.46 -7.61
C ARG A 126 -3.89 15.32 -9.07
N ARG A 127 -2.74 15.89 -9.48
CA ARG A 127 -2.22 15.76 -10.85
C ARG A 127 -1.85 14.31 -11.18
N SER A 128 -1.14 13.61 -10.29
CA SER A 128 -0.81 12.20 -10.47
C SER A 128 -2.05 11.32 -10.58
N LYS A 129 -3.07 11.56 -9.73
CA LYS A 129 -4.36 10.85 -9.79
C LYS A 129 -5.09 11.13 -11.10
N LYS A 130 -5.16 12.40 -11.53
CA LYS A 130 -5.81 12.78 -12.80
C LYS A 130 -5.14 12.08 -13.98
N MET A 131 -3.83 12.11 -14.04
CA MET A 131 -3.04 11.42 -15.07
C MET A 131 -3.35 9.92 -15.08
N ALA A 132 -3.28 9.25 -13.92
CA ALA A 132 -3.56 7.83 -13.83
C ALA A 132 -4.99 7.46 -14.26
N VAL A 133 -6.01 8.23 -13.85
CA VAL A 133 -7.41 7.96 -14.19
C VAL A 133 -7.69 8.21 -15.67
N VAL A 134 -7.16 9.30 -16.24
CA VAL A 134 -7.45 9.67 -17.63
C VAL A 134 -6.69 8.79 -18.62
N HIS A 135 -5.42 8.50 -18.37
CA HIS A 135 -4.55 7.86 -19.36
C HIS A 135 -4.32 6.36 -19.11
N LEU A 136 -4.27 5.91 -17.85
CA LEU A 136 -3.99 4.50 -17.53
C LEU A 136 -5.25 3.69 -17.21
N LEU A 137 -6.21 4.29 -16.51
CA LEU A 137 -7.37 3.59 -15.94
C LEU A 137 -8.71 4.02 -16.57
N SER A 138 -8.68 4.66 -17.74
CA SER A 138 -9.91 4.98 -18.48
C SER A 138 -10.62 3.70 -18.96
N PRO A 139 -11.96 3.69 -19.08
CA PRO A 139 -12.70 2.52 -19.56
C PRO A 139 -12.15 1.99 -20.89
N ARG A 140 -11.88 2.88 -21.84
CA ARG A 140 -11.29 2.50 -23.14
C ARG A 140 -9.95 1.76 -22.99
N ARG A 141 -9.06 2.24 -22.09
CA ARG A 141 -7.77 1.59 -21.84
C ARG A 141 -7.94 0.24 -21.18
N VAL A 142 -8.85 0.14 -20.21
CA VAL A 142 -9.17 -1.15 -19.55
C VAL A 142 -9.72 -2.16 -20.54
N ASP A 143 -10.57 -1.72 -21.46
CA ASP A 143 -11.14 -2.59 -22.50
C ASP A 143 -10.07 -3.06 -23.50
N SER A 144 -9.08 -2.23 -23.83
CA SER A 144 -7.99 -2.63 -24.73
C SER A 144 -7.16 -3.83 -24.21
N PHE A 145 -7.13 -4.07 -22.89
CA PHE A 145 -6.51 -5.27 -22.31
C PHE A 145 -7.39 -6.52 -22.30
N ALA A 146 -8.52 -6.54 -23.06
CA ALA A 146 -9.36 -7.74 -23.17
C ALA A 146 -8.60 -8.95 -23.73
N PRO A 147 -7.74 -8.82 -24.78
CA PRO A 147 -6.94 -9.93 -25.27
C PRO A 147 -5.98 -10.49 -24.22
N VAL A 148 -5.30 -9.61 -23.44
CA VAL A 148 -4.43 -10.01 -22.35
C VAL A 148 -5.21 -10.85 -21.33
N ARG A 149 -6.38 -10.37 -20.91
CA ARG A 149 -7.24 -11.12 -19.97
C ARG A 149 -7.67 -12.47 -20.52
N ALA A 150 -8.01 -12.55 -21.79
CA ALA A 150 -8.42 -13.80 -22.43
C ALA A 150 -7.29 -14.86 -22.42
N VAL A 151 -6.06 -14.45 -22.75
CA VAL A 151 -4.88 -15.33 -22.71
C VAL A 151 -4.63 -15.85 -21.30
N GLU A 152 -4.68 -14.97 -20.30
CA GLU A 152 -4.41 -15.37 -18.93
C GLU A 152 -5.54 -16.21 -18.31
N VAL A 153 -6.81 -15.99 -18.71
CA VAL A 153 -7.93 -16.88 -18.35
C VAL A 153 -7.73 -18.27 -18.96
N ALA A 154 -7.31 -18.36 -20.21
CA ALA A 154 -7.02 -19.64 -20.84
C ALA A 154 -5.90 -20.39 -20.10
N ALA A 155 -4.85 -19.69 -19.67
CA ALA A 155 -3.76 -20.26 -18.87
C ALA A 155 -4.24 -20.76 -17.50
N LEU A 156 -5.12 -20.00 -16.82
CA LEU A 156 -5.74 -20.39 -15.55
C LEU A 156 -6.58 -21.67 -15.72
N VAL A 157 -7.44 -21.72 -16.74
CA VAL A 157 -8.27 -22.90 -17.05
C VAL A 157 -7.41 -24.10 -17.38
N ALA A 158 -6.34 -23.93 -18.16
CA ALA A 158 -5.39 -25.00 -18.48
C ALA A 158 -4.67 -25.51 -17.24
N GLY A 159 -4.31 -24.63 -16.30
CA GLY A 159 -3.75 -25.00 -14.99
C GLY A 159 -4.70 -25.87 -14.15
N ALA A 160 -5.95 -25.42 -14.04
CA ALA A 160 -6.97 -26.20 -13.32
C ALA A 160 -7.26 -27.57 -13.95
N ARG A 161 -7.29 -27.64 -15.30
CA ARG A 161 -7.47 -28.90 -16.04
C ARG A 161 -6.32 -29.87 -15.80
N ARG A 162 -5.07 -29.41 -15.87
CA ARG A 162 -3.88 -30.27 -15.61
C ARG A 162 -3.92 -30.84 -14.20
N ALA A 163 -4.25 -30.05 -13.19
CA ALA A 163 -4.37 -30.54 -11.82
C ALA A 163 -5.50 -31.59 -11.69
N ALA A 164 -6.65 -31.37 -12.34
CA ALA A 164 -7.75 -32.34 -12.35
C ALA A 164 -7.38 -33.65 -13.06
N GLU A 165 -6.67 -33.60 -14.18
CA GLU A 165 -6.18 -34.76 -14.92
C GLU A 165 -5.13 -35.54 -14.11
N ALA A 166 -4.32 -34.84 -13.31
CA ALA A 166 -3.35 -35.48 -12.40
C ALA A 166 -4.00 -36.03 -11.10
N GLY A 167 -5.30 -35.80 -10.87
CA GLY A 167 -5.98 -36.14 -9.62
C GLY A 167 -5.51 -35.31 -8.42
N GLU A 168 -4.90 -34.16 -8.66
CA GLU A 168 -4.39 -33.26 -7.63
C GLU A 168 -5.47 -32.30 -7.14
N VAL A 169 -5.33 -31.85 -5.88
CA VAL A 169 -6.21 -30.80 -5.34
C VAL A 169 -5.85 -29.47 -5.96
N VAL A 170 -6.84 -28.80 -6.53
CA VAL A 170 -6.65 -27.48 -7.14
C VAL A 170 -6.58 -26.41 -6.05
N GLU A 171 -5.41 -25.79 -5.88
CA GLU A 171 -5.22 -24.60 -5.05
C GLU A 171 -5.72 -23.36 -5.80
N LEU A 172 -7.03 -23.16 -5.78
CA LEU A 172 -7.70 -22.07 -6.53
C LEU A 172 -7.14 -20.69 -6.21
N ARG A 173 -6.73 -20.46 -4.95
CA ARG A 173 -6.10 -19.21 -4.53
C ARG A 173 -4.83 -18.93 -5.31
N GLU A 174 -3.95 -19.92 -5.46
CA GLU A 174 -2.69 -19.77 -6.19
C GLU A 174 -2.92 -19.49 -7.68
N LEU A 175 -3.85 -20.19 -8.29
CA LEU A 175 -4.24 -19.96 -9.69
C LEU A 175 -4.79 -18.55 -9.90
N LEU A 176 -5.65 -18.06 -9.02
CA LEU A 176 -6.21 -16.71 -9.10
C LEU A 176 -5.15 -15.64 -8.84
N CYS A 177 -4.22 -15.88 -7.91
CA CYS A 177 -3.09 -14.99 -7.68
C CYS A 177 -2.18 -14.92 -8.91
N ALA A 178 -1.85 -16.06 -9.51
CA ALA A 178 -1.04 -16.12 -10.72
C ALA A 178 -1.72 -15.38 -11.88
N TYR A 179 -3.01 -15.63 -12.11
CA TYR A 179 -3.82 -14.92 -13.10
C TYR A 179 -3.78 -13.40 -12.92
N SER A 180 -4.09 -12.92 -11.72
CA SER A 180 -4.13 -11.49 -11.46
C SER A 180 -2.76 -10.82 -11.64
N ASN A 181 -1.71 -11.45 -11.14
CA ASN A 181 -0.35 -10.96 -11.30
C ASN A 181 0.06 -10.92 -12.78
N ALA A 182 -0.25 -11.96 -13.55
CA ALA A 182 0.06 -12.02 -14.97
C ALA A 182 -0.65 -10.92 -15.76
N VAL A 183 -1.97 -10.73 -15.54
CA VAL A 183 -2.75 -9.66 -16.19
C VAL A 183 -2.16 -8.28 -15.90
N VAL A 184 -1.87 -7.98 -14.61
CA VAL A 184 -1.34 -6.66 -14.24
C VAL A 184 0.09 -6.48 -14.75
N THR A 185 0.94 -7.49 -14.67
CA THR A 185 2.29 -7.42 -15.20
C THR A 185 2.31 -7.12 -16.70
N ARG A 186 1.52 -7.85 -17.49
CA ARG A 186 1.40 -7.59 -18.92
C ARG A 186 0.80 -6.23 -19.24
N ALA A 187 -0.23 -5.81 -18.51
CA ALA A 187 -0.84 -4.50 -18.71
C ALA A 187 0.10 -3.34 -18.35
N THR A 188 1.01 -3.54 -17.40
CA THR A 188 1.90 -2.47 -16.91
C THR A 188 3.24 -2.39 -17.63
N THR A 189 3.80 -3.51 -18.05
CA THR A 189 5.16 -3.60 -18.59
C THR A 189 5.26 -4.45 -19.86
N GLY A 190 4.15 -4.95 -20.41
CA GLY A 190 4.17 -5.89 -21.52
C GLY A 190 4.89 -7.22 -21.22
N ALA A 191 5.45 -7.36 -20.02
CA ALA A 191 6.35 -8.45 -19.68
C ALA A 191 5.65 -9.80 -19.64
N ALA A 192 6.32 -10.82 -20.19
CA ALA A 192 5.89 -12.20 -20.16
C ALA A 192 7.10 -13.12 -19.90
N GLY A 193 6.86 -14.40 -19.65
CA GLY A 193 7.92 -15.39 -19.49
C GLY A 193 8.88 -15.07 -18.34
N ALA A 194 10.20 -15.12 -18.61
CA ALA A 194 11.23 -14.95 -17.60
C ALA A 194 11.19 -13.58 -16.90
N THR A 195 10.85 -12.52 -17.61
CA THR A 195 10.74 -11.16 -17.04
C THR A 195 9.58 -11.07 -16.06
N ALA A 196 8.44 -11.71 -16.36
CA ALA A 196 7.30 -11.79 -15.45
C ALA A 196 7.63 -12.60 -14.17
N GLU A 197 8.39 -13.69 -14.29
CA GLU A 197 8.81 -14.48 -13.12
C GLU A 197 9.81 -13.74 -12.23
N LYS A 198 10.77 -13.01 -12.82
CA LYS A 198 11.67 -12.11 -12.09
C LYS A 198 10.89 -11.04 -11.31
N LEU A 199 9.88 -10.43 -11.95
CA LEU A 199 9.01 -9.46 -11.31
C LEU A 199 8.23 -10.05 -10.13
N LYS A 200 7.70 -11.26 -10.27
CA LYS A 200 6.98 -11.98 -9.20
C LYS A 200 7.87 -12.21 -7.97
N GLN A 201 9.13 -12.58 -8.16
CA GLN A 201 10.10 -12.74 -7.07
C GLN A 201 10.35 -11.41 -6.34
N LEU A 202 10.57 -10.31 -7.07
CA LEU A 202 10.74 -8.97 -6.50
C LEU A 202 9.52 -8.53 -5.69
N LEU A 203 8.31 -8.84 -6.16
CA LEU A 203 7.07 -8.50 -5.46
C LEU A 203 6.94 -9.21 -4.11
N GLY A 204 7.31 -10.49 -4.04
CA GLY A 204 7.28 -11.25 -2.80
C GLY A 204 8.13 -10.63 -1.69
N ASN A 205 9.30 -10.13 -2.03
CA ASN A 205 10.23 -9.50 -1.10
C ASN A 205 9.72 -8.14 -0.60
N SER A 206 9.24 -7.30 -1.50
CA SER A 206 8.80 -5.93 -1.18
C SER A 206 7.60 -5.87 -0.24
N ALA A 207 6.70 -6.85 -0.30
CA ALA A 207 5.48 -6.88 0.52
C ALA A 207 5.78 -6.87 2.03
N ALA A 208 6.84 -7.56 2.46
CA ALA A 208 7.25 -7.63 3.86
C ALA A 208 7.70 -6.28 4.42
N PHE A 209 8.35 -5.44 3.59
CA PHE A 209 8.81 -4.11 4.00
C PHE A 209 7.71 -3.06 4.06
N MET A 210 6.67 -3.21 3.23
CA MET A 210 5.59 -2.23 3.11
C MET A 210 4.44 -2.49 4.08
N SER A 211 4.44 -3.61 4.80
CA SER A 211 3.41 -4.01 5.75
C SER A 211 3.93 -4.01 7.19
N GLY A 212 3.03 -3.72 8.12
CA GLY A 212 3.31 -3.79 9.55
C GLY A 212 3.68 -2.45 10.20
N LEU A 213 3.93 -2.52 11.50
CA LEU A 213 4.36 -1.39 12.32
C LEU A 213 5.85 -1.16 12.12
N GLN A 214 6.22 0.08 11.92
CA GLN A 214 7.60 0.50 11.76
C GLN A 214 8.21 0.98 13.09
N ALA A 215 9.54 0.97 13.18
CA ALA A 215 10.22 1.46 14.37
C ALA A 215 9.86 2.92 14.71
N GLU A 216 9.60 3.73 13.69
CA GLU A 216 9.17 5.13 13.82
C GLU A 216 7.78 5.31 14.43
N ASP A 217 6.94 4.30 14.35
CA ASP A 217 5.60 4.33 14.92
C ASP A 217 5.67 4.26 16.46
N VAL A 218 6.69 3.60 16.97
CA VAL A 218 6.87 3.34 18.40
C VAL A 218 7.90 4.26 19.03
N LEU A 219 9.05 4.47 18.37
CA LEU A 219 10.22 5.11 18.93
C LEU A 219 10.39 6.56 18.43
N PRO A 220 11.11 7.42 19.18
CA PRO A 220 11.58 8.70 18.69
C PRO A 220 12.46 8.54 17.44
N GLY A 221 12.44 9.51 16.52
CA GLY A 221 13.10 9.39 15.23
C GLY A 221 14.59 9.00 15.29
N ALA A 222 15.36 9.53 16.25
CA ALA A 222 16.76 9.14 16.44
C ALA A 222 16.88 7.66 16.87
N ALA A 223 16.08 7.23 17.86
CA ALA A 223 16.08 5.84 18.33
C ALA A 223 15.60 4.87 17.23
N ALA A 224 14.59 5.26 16.45
CA ALA A 224 14.12 4.48 15.32
C ALA A 224 15.22 4.28 14.26
N LYS A 225 16.02 5.32 13.94
CA LYS A 225 17.17 5.21 13.05
C LYS A 225 18.22 4.22 13.58
N VAL A 226 18.54 4.30 14.88
CA VAL A 226 19.47 3.36 15.52
C VAL A 226 18.97 1.93 15.43
N VAL A 227 17.67 1.69 15.69
CA VAL A 227 17.08 0.35 15.60
C VAL A 227 17.14 -0.17 14.14
N ARG A 228 16.78 0.64 13.15
CA ARG A 228 16.91 0.24 11.73
C ARG A 228 18.34 -0.12 11.35
N TRP A 229 19.31 0.68 11.80
CA TRP A 229 20.72 0.40 11.55
C TRP A 229 21.16 -0.90 12.24
N ALA A 230 20.84 -1.08 13.52
CA ALA A 230 21.21 -2.25 14.31
C ALA A 230 20.57 -3.56 13.82
N THR A 231 19.33 -3.48 13.28
CA THR A 231 18.63 -4.63 12.68
C THR A 231 19.05 -4.92 11.23
N GLY A 232 19.91 -4.10 10.66
CA GLY A 232 20.31 -4.20 9.25
C GLY A 232 19.18 -3.90 8.25
N LEU A 233 18.06 -3.33 8.74
CA LEU A 233 16.91 -3.03 7.88
C LEU A 233 17.27 -2.03 6.78
N GLU A 234 18.11 -1.05 7.09
CA GLU A 234 18.56 -0.04 6.12
C GLU A 234 19.27 -0.68 4.91
N LYS A 235 20.23 -1.58 5.18
CA LYS A 235 20.94 -2.32 4.12
C LYS A 235 20.02 -3.21 3.29
N ARG A 236 19.03 -3.83 3.93
CA ARG A 236 18.04 -4.66 3.23
C ARG A 236 17.13 -3.82 2.33
N LEU A 237 16.76 -2.63 2.77
CA LEU A 237 15.98 -1.69 1.97
C LEU A 237 16.78 -1.15 0.78
N ASP A 238 18.08 -0.88 0.97
CA ASP A 238 18.98 -0.45 -0.11
C ASP A 238 19.10 -1.53 -1.18
N ALA A 239 19.38 -2.76 -0.77
CA ALA A 239 19.48 -3.90 -1.68
C ALA A 239 18.17 -4.14 -2.45
N GLU A 240 17.03 -4.06 -1.78
CA GLU A 240 15.73 -4.21 -2.42
C GLU A 240 15.44 -3.08 -3.41
N LEU A 241 15.79 -1.84 -3.08
CA LEU A 241 15.64 -0.70 -3.99
C LEU A 241 16.52 -0.87 -5.23
N GLU A 242 17.78 -1.28 -5.06
CA GLU A 242 18.73 -1.51 -6.16
C GLU A 242 18.23 -2.58 -7.13
N LEU A 243 17.70 -3.71 -6.62
CA LEU A 243 17.11 -4.75 -7.44
C LEU A 243 15.93 -4.24 -8.27
N TRP A 244 15.04 -3.46 -7.65
CA TRP A 244 13.93 -2.84 -8.35
C TRP A 244 14.38 -1.81 -9.37
N ASP A 245 15.32 -0.97 -9.00
CA ASP A 245 15.82 0.08 -9.89
C ASP A 245 16.47 -0.49 -11.13
N LYS A 246 17.31 -1.52 -10.97
CA LYS A 246 17.92 -2.24 -12.08
C LYS A 246 16.86 -2.86 -12.98
N PHE A 247 15.89 -3.61 -12.40
CA PHE A 247 14.83 -4.26 -13.16
C PHE A 247 13.99 -3.25 -13.97
N LEU A 248 13.52 -2.19 -13.32
CA LEU A 248 12.68 -1.18 -13.99
C LEU A 248 13.47 -0.37 -15.03
N SER A 249 14.75 -0.13 -14.80
CA SER A 249 15.61 0.53 -15.79
C SER A 249 15.82 -0.33 -17.04
N GLU A 250 16.04 -1.65 -16.86
CA GLU A 250 16.12 -2.61 -17.96
C GLU A 250 14.82 -2.61 -18.78
N VAL A 251 13.65 -2.70 -18.12
CA VAL A 251 12.35 -2.70 -18.79
C VAL A 251 12.07 -1.39 -19.54
N ILE A 252 12.42 -0.23 -18.94
CA ILE A 252 12.27 1.07 -19.60
C ILE A 252 13.19 1.15 -20.84
N ALA A 253 14.44 0.69 -20.75
CA ALA A 253 15.37 0.69 -21.86
C ALA A 253 14.86 -0.19 -23.03
N GLU A 254 14.36 -1.39 -22.74
CA GLU A 254 13.74 -2.29 -23.72
C GLU A 254 12.57 -1.63 -24.48
N HIS A 255 11.70 -0.88 -23.78
CA HIS A 255 10.57 -0.17 -24.41
C HIS A 255 11.04 0.98 -25.29
N LEU A 256 12.06 1.73 -24.86
CA LEU A 256 12.64 2.82 -25.65
C LEU A 256 13.33 2.29 -26.93
N GLU A 257 13.96 1.12 -26.87
CA GLU A 257 14.56 0.47 -28.04
C GLU A 257 13.52 -0.06 -29.00
N LYS A 258 12.50 -0.78 -28.51
CA LYS A 258 11.36 -1.26 -29.33
C LYS A 258 10.69 -0.12 -30.08
N LYS A 259 10.44 1.01 -29.40
CA LYS A 259 9.83 2.18 -30.01
C LYS A 259 10.66 2.76 -31.15
N LYS A 260 11.99 2.70 -31.09
CA LYS A 260 12.88 3.15 -32.16
C LYS A 260 12.87 2.22 -33.39
N CYS A 261 12.71 0.90 -33.16
CA CYS A 261 12.81 -0.10 -34.23
C CYS A 261 11.48 -0.31 -34.96
N ASP A 262 10.38 -0.25 -34.26
CA ASP A 262 9.08 -0.75 -34.77
C ASP A 262 8.08 0.37 -34.89
N GLY A 263 8.19 1.54 -35.11
CA GLY A 263 7.15 2.56 -35.37
C GLY A 263 5.66 2.14 -35.11
N SER A 264 5.44 1.15 -34.25
CA SER A 264 4.37 0.16 -34.32
C SER A 264 3.08 0.55 -33.63
N ALA A 265 2.00 0.30 -34.35
CA ALA A 265 0.61 0.24 -33.93
C ALA A 265 0.27 -1.03 -33.09
N GLY A 266 1.16 -1.42 -32.13
CA GLY A 266 0.85 -2.46 -31.17
C GLY A 266 -0.02 -1.97 -30.00
N GLU A 267 -0.57 -2.90 -29.22
CA GLU A 267 -1.29 -2.54 -28.00
C GLU A 267 -0.31 -1.92 -27.00
N GLU A 268 -0.45 -0.60 -26.74
CA GLU A 268 0.36 0.11 -25.75
C GLU A 268 0.08 -0.42 -24.33
N ASP A 269 1.11 -0.78 -23.58
CA ASP A 269 1.02 -1.02 -22.15
C ASP A 269 1.08 0.29 -21.32
N PHE A 270 1.02 0.20 -20.00
CA PHE A 270 1.04 1.40 -19.16
C PHE A 270 2.39 2.13 -19.21
N LEU A 271 3.49 1.40 -19.39
CA LEU A 271 4.82 2.00 -19.51
C LEU A 271 4.94 2.76 -20.82
N ASP A 272 4.46 2.21 -21.93
CA ASP A 272 4.42 2.91 -23.23
C ASP A 272 3.64 4.22 -23.15
N VAL A 273 2.47 4.18 -22.49
CA VAL A 273 1.66 5.38 -22.26
C VAL A 273 2.41 6.43 -21.43
N LEU A 274 3.08 6.02 -20.36
CA LEU A 274 3.85 6.96 -19.51
C LEU A 274 5.03 7.58 -20.26
N LEU A 275 5.75 6.78 -21.06
CA LEU A 275 6.84 7.24 -21.88
C LEU A 275 6.36 8.22 -22.96
N ARG A 276 5.25 7.94 -23.61
CA ARG A 276 4.63 8.86 -24.58
C ARG A 276 4.19 10.17 -23.95
N LEU A 277 3.50 10.13 -22.80
CA LEU A 277 3.07 11.32 -22.07
C LEU A 277 4.26 12.18 -21.60
N ARG A 278 5.41 11.56 -21.30
CA ARG A 278 6.65 12.26 -20.98
C ARG A 278 7.16 13.05 -22.19
N GLU A 279 7.20 12.43 -23.36
CA GLU A 279 7.67 13.07 -24.59
C GLU A 279 6.75 14.22 -25.03
N GLU A 280 5.43 14.01 -24.93
CA GLU A 280 4.42 15.01 -25.28
C GLU A 280 4.33 16.17 -24.27
N GLY A 281 4.85 16.00 -23.07
CA GLY A 281 4.69 16.99 -21.98
C GLY A 281 3.25 17.19 -21.51
N THR A 282 2.34 16.27 -21.86
CA THR A 282 0.89 16.42 -21.66
C THR A 282 0.38 15.87 -20.33
N ALA A 283 1.24 15.23 -19.53
CA ALA A 283 0.86 14.59 -18.27
C ALA A 283 0.37 15.57 -17.17
N GLY A 284 0.60 16.88 -17.34
CA GLY A 284 0.31 17.90 -16.34
C GLY A 284 1.21 17.84 -15.09
N LEU A 285 2.23 16.99 -15.14
CA LEU A 285 3.31 16.86 -14.15
C LEU A 285 4.55 16.32 -14.84
N GLU A 286 5.72 16.57 -14.27
CA GLU A 286 6.99 16.07 -14.78
C GLU A 286 7.09 14.54 -14.53
N LEU A 287 7.23 13.77 -15.60
CA LEU A 287 7.40 12.31 -15.57
C LEU A 287 8.91 11.96 -15.63
N THR A 288 9.60 12.15 -14.51
CA THR A 288 10.98 11.67 -14.33
C THR A 288 11.01 10.13 -14.32
N ASP A 289 12.19 9.54 -14.57
CA ASP A 289 12.35 8.07 -14.50
C ASP A 289 11.93 7.53 -13.13
N ASP A 290 12.31 8.18 -12.04
CA ASP A 290 11.91 7.79 -10.69
C ASP A 290 10.39 7.80 -10.50
N ARG A 291 9.71 8.78 -11.08
CA ARG A 291 8.25 8.86 -11.02
C ARG A 291 7.59 7.74 -11.82
N ILE A 292 8.08 7.45 -13.02
CA ILE A 292 7.61 6.34 -13.84
C ILE A 292 7.83 5.02 -13.09
N LYS A 293 9.04 4.78 -12.59
CA LYS A 293 9.38 3.59 -11.79
C LYS A 293 8.48 3.46 -10.56
N SER A 294 8.25 4.56 -9.84
CA SER A 294 7.37 4.59 -8.66
C SER A 294 5.92 4.23 -9.00
N ILE A 295 5.39 4.73 -10.11
CA ILE A 295 4.02 4.45 -10.57
C ILE A 295 3.88 2.97 -10.93
N ILE A 296 4.75 2.45 -11.78
CA ILE A 296 4.72 1.04 -12.22
C ILE A 296 4.89 0.11 -11.02
N LYS A 297 5.90 0.32 -10.18
CA LYS A 297 6.15 -0.49 -8.99
C LYS A 297 4.92 -0.58 -8.08
N VAL A 298 4.25 0.56 -7.84
CA VAL A 298 3.08 0.58 -6.95
C VAL A 298 1.87 -0.13 -7.57
N ILE A 299 1.63 0.01 -8.86
CA ILE A 299 0.54 -0.69 -9.55
C ILE A 299 0.74 -2.20 -9.46
N VAL A 300 1.94 -2.68 -9.79
CA VAL A 300 2.26 -4.11 -9.79
C VAL A 300 2.28 -4.68 -8.37
N ASN A 301 2.89 -3.98 -7.41
CA ASN A 301 2.94 -4.42 -6.01
C ASN A 301 1.54 -4.50 -5.35
N ARG A 302 0.64 -3.60 -5.74
CA ARG A 302 -0.76 -3.62 -5.28
C ARG A 302 -1.49 -4.90 -5.70
N SER A 303 -1.28 -5.37 -6.92
CA SER A 303 -1.93 -6.58 -7.43
C SER A 303 -1.47 -7.85 -6.69
N HIS A 304 -0.16 -7.96 -6.42
CA HIS A 304 0.40 -9.09 -5.69
C HIS A 304 -0.13 -9.18 -4.25
N ASN A 305 -0.12 -8.06 -3.51
CA ASN A 305 -0.62 -8.00 -2.15
C ASN A 305 -2.12 -8.21 -2.02
N PHE A 306 -2.87 -7.98 -3.10
CA PHE A 306 -4.31 -8.13 -3.13
C PHE A 306 -4.77 -9.55 -2.85
N PHE A 307 -4.12 -10.55 -3.43
CA PHE A 307 -4.44 -11.97 -3.25
C PHE A 307 -3.68 -12.65 -2.10
N GLY A 308 -2.53 -12.12 -1.70
CA GLY A 308 -1.72 -12.67 -0.60
C GLY A 308 -2.39 -12.58 0.78
N PHE A 309 -3.26 -11.61 1.00
CA PHE A 309 -3.86 -11.31 2.32
C PHE A 309 -5.40 -11.33 2.28
N ASN A 310 -6.04 -12.49 2.34
CA ASN A 310 -7.49 -12.69 2.48
C ASN A 310 -8.37 -12.40 1.24
N PHE A 311 -8.66 -13.45 0.52
CA PHE A 311 -9.59 -13.52 -0.60
C PHE A 311 -11.01 -12.98 -0.29
N SER A 312 -11.49 -13.06 0.94
CA SER A 312 -12.89 -12.79 1.27
C SER A 312 -13.27 -11.30 1.35
N ALA A 313 -12.36 -10.42 1.80
CA ALA A 313 -12.70 -9.00 2.00
C ALA A 313 -12.16 -8.05 0.93
N LYS A 314 -11.15 -8.48 0.17
CA LYS A 314 -10.38 -7.61 -0.73
C LYS A 314 -10.80 -7.68 -2.20
N CYS A 315 -11.43 -8.76 -2.65
CA CYS A 315 -12.06 -8.79 -3.98
C CYS A 315 -13.13 -7.71 -4.12
N LEU A 316 -13.95 -7.53 -3.07
CA LEU A 316 -14.95 -6.45 -3.02
C LEU A 316 -14.28 -5.06 -3.03
N PHE A 317 -13.15 -4.90 -2.35
CA PHE A 317 -12.47 -3.61 -2.21
C PHE A 317 -11.73 -3.18 -3.49
N PHE A 318 -11.19 -4.11 -4.28
CA PHE A 318 -10.56 -3.79 -5.56
C PHE A 318 -11.62 -3.51 -6.64
N PHE A 319 -12.70 -4.29 -6.67
CA PHE A 319 -13.83 -4.00 -7.54
C PHE A 319 -14.48 -2.67 -7.18
N LEU A 320 -14.62 -2.37 -5.89
CA LEU A 320 -15.17 -1.11 -5.39
C LEU A 320 -14.17 0.05 -5.58
N TRP A 321 -12.86 -0.17 -5.38
CA TRP A 321 -11.83 0.85 -5.60
C TRP A 321 -11.60 1.11 -7.09
N TYR A 322 -11.64 0.07 -7.92
CA TYR A 322 -11.58 0.16 -9.38
C TYR A 322 -12.85 0.81 -9.93
N SER A 323 -14.01 0.45 -9.41
CA SER A 323 -15.30 1.09 -9.70
C SER A 323 -15.35 2.55 -9.20
N ALA A 324 -14.77 2.86 -8.03
CA ALA A 324 -14.70 4.24 -7.51
C ALA A 324 -13.69 5.12 -8.26
N LEU A 325 -12.63 4.53 -8.86
CA LEU A 325 -11.71 5.25 -9.74
C LEU A 325 -12.30 5.47 -11.14
N CYS A 326 -13.06 4.50 -11.66
CA CYS A 326 -13.60 4.54 -13.02
C CYS A 326 -15.00 5.12 -13.13
N SER A 327 -15.78 5.14 -12.07
CA SER A 327 -17.12 5.73 -12.07
C SER A 327 -17.31 6.57 -10.80
N GLY A 328 -17.73 7.81 -10.96
CA GLY A 328 -18.27 8.62 -9.88
C GLY A 328 -19.57 8.02 -9.28
N GLN A 329 -19.77 6.71 -9.38
CA GLN A 329 -21.00 5.98 -9.01
C GLN A 329 -20.96 5.39 -7.59
N PHE A 330 -19.85 5.49 -6.86
CA PHE A 330 -19.81 5.04 -5.46
C PHE A 330 -20.84 5.75 -4.58
N LEU A 331 -21.27 6.95 -4.99
CA LEU A 331 -22.33 7.69 -4.31
C LEU A 331 -23.76 7.19 -4.62
N ARG A 332 -23.96 6.32 -5.61
CA ARG A 332 -25.30 5.76 -5.92
C ARG A 332 -25.57 4.41 -5.26
N ALA A 333 -24.54 3.60 -5.00
CA ALA A 333 -24.69 2.28 -4.37
C ALA A 333 -24.98 2.33 -2.85
N CYS A 334 -24.86 3.49 -2.21
CA CYS A 334 -25.27 3.70 -0.80
C CYS A 334 -26.70 4.28 -0.68
N ARG A 335 -27.49 4.34 -1.75
CA ARG A 335 -28.88 4.85 -1.73
C ARG A 335 -29.93 3.74 -1.84
N THR A 336 -29.55 2.50 -1.96
CA THR A 336 -30.38 1.30 -1.79
C THR A 336 -29.87 0.46 -0.62
#